data_f311c408879449c2ba2885463c279661
#
_entry.id   f311c408879449c2ba2885463c279661
#
_cell.length_a   1.000
_cell.length_b   1.000
_cell.length_c   1.000
_cell.angle_alpha   90.00
_cell.angle_beta   90.00
_cell.angle_gamma   90.00
#
_symmetry.space_group_name_H-M   'P 1'
#
loop_
_entity.id
_entity.type
_entity.pdbx_description
1 polymer ?
#
loop_
_entity_poly.entity_id
_entity_poly.type
_entity_poly.pdbx_seq_one_letter_code
_entity_poly.pdbx_strand_id
1 'polypeptide(L)'
;MKKRQTRKNAKKSIASRYFTVKVNFKHVPMEVMDGFFKMLTEWCDKKKLTCDIFYQQGKSSIHFSSNARKKILVESDKLDIILLLRDNPLCESFSISQFMMYT
;
A
#
# COMPACT_ATOMS: atom_id res chain seq x y z
N MET A 1 4.73 11.46 -29.87
CA MET A 1 4.22 11.23 -29.36
C MET A 1 4.18 11.38 -28.99
N LYS A 2 4.11 11.89 -28.87
CA LYS A 2 3.68 11.90 -28.25
C LYS A 2 3.20 12.00 -27.90
N LYS A 3 3.11 12.51 -27.97
CA LYS A 3 2.35 12.47 -27.37
C LYS A 3 1.79 11.85 -27.07
N ARG A 4 1.70 11.68 -27.30
CA ARG A 4 0.99 11.13 -26.72
C ARG A 4 1.12 10.68 -25.77
N GLN A 5 1.34 10.76 -25.55
CA GLN A 5 1.47 10.39 -24.30
C GLN A 5 0.94 11.20 -23.26
N THR A 6 0.74 12.34 -23.47
CA THR A 6 0.34 13.15 -22.42
C THR A 6 -1.09 13.21 -22.13
N ARG A 7 -1.93 13.13 -23.04
CA ARG A 7 -3.32 13.27 -22.78
C ARG A 7 -3.87 12.19 -21.95
N LYS A 8 -3.19 11.13 -21.85
CA LYS A 8 -3.61 10.10 -20.97
C LYS A 8 -3.52 10.48 -19.55
N ASN A 9 -2.80 11.50 -19.24
CA ASN A 9 -2.56 11.87 -17.85
C ASN A 9 -3.80 12.24 -17.11
N ALA A 10 -4.74 12.89 -17.75
CA ALA A 10 -5.95 13.27 -17.07
C ALA A 10 -6.71 12.04 -16.57
N LYS A 11 -6.77 11.02 -17.38
CA LYS A 11 -7.44 9.81 -16.97
C LYS A 11 -6.71 9.09 -15.88
N LYS A 12 -5.38 9.12 -15.93
CA LYS A 12 -4.61 8.51 -14.89
C LYS A 12 -4.87 9.18 -13.57
N SER A 13 -4.97 10.48 -13.57
CA SER A 13 -5.23 11.20 -12.35
C SER A 13 -6.55 10.81 -11.72
N ILE A 14 -7.56 10.63 -12.53
CA ILE A 14 -8.86 10.26 -12.03
C ILE A 14 -8.82 8.88 -11.40
N ALA A 15 -8.10 7.97 -12.03
CA ALA A 15 -8.02 6.60 -11.54
C ALA A 15 -6.95 6.41 -10.48
N SER A 16 -6.02 7.35 -10.38
CA SER A 16 -4.85 7.18 -9.53
C SER A 16 -5.08 7.80 -8.18
N ARG A 17 -5.32 6.97 -7.20
CA ARG A 17 -5.36 7.43 -5.83
C ARG A 17 -4.63 6.42 -4.97
N TYR A 18 -4.24 6.84 -3.80
CA TYR A 18 -3.48 5.99 -2.90
C TYR A 18 -3.89 6.28 -1.47
N PHE A 19 -3.48 5.42 -0.58
CA PHE A 19 -3.60 5.71 0.84
C PHE A 19 -2.35 5.19 1.54
N THR A 20 -2.11 5.70 2.73
CA THR A 20 -0.91 5.37 3.50
C THR A 20 -1.32 4.74 4.82
N VAL A 21 -0.59 3.69 5.19
CA VAL A 21 -0.77 3.04 6.48
C VAL A 21 0.52 3.22 7.27
N LYS A 22 0.39 3.70 8.49
CA LYS A 22 1.53 3.81 9.39
C LYS A 22 1.40 2.70 10.42
N VAL A 23 2.43 1.89 10.54
CA VAL A 23 2.39 0.69 11.39
C VAL A 23 3.51 0.75 12.41
N ASN A 24 3.18 0.41 13.65
CA ASN A 24 4.17 0.20 14.69
C ASN A 24 4.29 -1.30 14.89
N PHE A 25 5.51 -1.81 14.77
CA PHE A 25 5.78 -3.23 14.90
C PHE A 25 6.39 -3.58 16.23
N LYS A 26 6.18 -4.81 16.65
CA LYS A 26 6.87 -5.34 17.81
C LYS A 26 8.37 -5.39 17.51
N HIS A 27 9.15 -5.34 18.57
CA HIS A 27 10.59 -5.42 18.41
C HIS A 27 10.98 -6.86 18.07
N VAL A 28 11.37 -7.09 16.83
CA VAL A 28 11.76 -8.41 16.35
C VAL A 28 13.00 -8.29 15.46
N PRO A 29 13.72 -9.39 15.24
CA PRO A 29 14.88 -9.36 14.35
C PRO A 29 14.50 -8.95 12.94
N MET A 30 15.43 -8.35 12.23
CA MET A 30 15.19 -7.87 10.88
C MET A 30 14.78 -8.99 9.94
N GLU A 31 15.27 -10.20 10.16
CA GLU A 31 14.89 -11.36 9.34
C GLU A 31 13.40 -11.62 9.41
N VAL A 32 12.81 -11.44 10.59
CA VAL A 32 11.38 -11.62 10.77
C VAL A 32 10.61 -10.52 10.04
N MET A 33 11.12 -9.29 10.11
CA MET A 33 10.50 -8.18 9.39
C MET A 33 10.58 -8.36 7.88
N ASP A 34 11.72 -8.84 7.39
CA ASP A 34 11.87 -9.10 5.95
C ASP A 34 10.85 -10.13 5.47
N GLY A 35 10.60 -11.13 6.29
CA GLY A 35 9.58 -12.12 5.96
C GLY A 35 8.19 -11.52 5.87
N PHE A 36 7.88 -10.61 6.77
CA PHE A 36 6.59 -9.92 6.75
C PHE A 36 6.47 -9.05 5.49
N PHE A 37 7.51 -8.29 5.17
CA PHE A 37 7.47 -7.42 4.00
C PHE A 37 7.34 -8.22 2.71
N LYS A 38 8.02 -9.36 2.65
CA LYS A 38 7.90 -10.23 1.49
C LYS A 38 6.48 -10.76 1.34
N MET A 39 5.90 -11.20 2.43
CA MET A 39 4.52 -11.68 2.44
C MET A 39 3.57 -10.59 1.98
N LEU A 40 3.77 -9.37 2.49
CA LEU A 40 2.91 -8.24 2.14
C LEU A 40 3.01 -7.92 0.65
N THR A 41 4.22 -7.93 0.11
CA THR A 41 4.43 -7.65 -1.31
C THR A 41 3.74 -8.69 -2.17
N GLU A 42 3.86 -9.96 -1.81
CA GLU A 42 3.21 -11.03 -2.56
C GLU A 42 1.69 -10.93 -2.47
N TRP A 43 1.19 -10.59 -1.30
CA TRP A 43 -0.24 -10.40 -1.10
C TRP A 43 -0.76 -9.26 -1.98
N CYS A 44 -0.01 -8.16 -2.04
CA CYS A 44 -0.38 -7.03 -2.87
C CYS A 44 -0.40 -7.40 -4.35
N ASP A 45 0.58 -8.17 -4.80
CA ASP A 45 0.62 -8.59 -6.20
C ASP A 45 -0.65 -9.35 -6.58
N LYS A 46 -1.11 -10.22 -5.70
CA LYS A 46 -2.33 -10.98 -5.96
C LYS A 46 -3.56 -10.09 -6.03
N LYS A 47 -3.54 -8.99 -5.31
CA LYS A 47 -4.65 -8.05 -5.27
C LYS A 47 -4.56 -6.96 -6.32
N LYS A 48 -3.54 -6.99 -7.16
CA LYS A 48 -3.28 -5.94 -8.15
C LYS A 48 -2.99 -4.61 -7.50
N LEU A 49 -2.28 -4.64 -6.40
CA LEU A 49 -1.88 -3.46 -5.67
C LEU A 49 -0.37 -3.33 -5.67
N THR A 50 0.09 -2.11 -5.50
CA THR A 50 1.50 -1.81 -5.29
C THR A 50 1.64 -1.27 -3.89
N CYS A 51 2.66 -1.74 -3.17
CA CYS A 51 2.97 -1.18 -1.86
C CYS A 51 4.41 -0.71 -1.86
N ASP A 52 4.61 0.53 -1.41
CA ASP A 52 5.92 1.10 -1.22
C ASP A 52 6.16 1.18 0.27
N ILE A 53 7.17 0.49 0.75
CA ILE A 53 7.41 0.32 2.18
C ILE A 53 8.62 1.13 2.61
N PHE A 54 8.41 1.98 3.62
CA PHE A 54 9.48 2.74 4.26
C PHE A 54 9.53 2.30 5.71
N TYR A 55 10.64 1.72 6.12
CA TYR A 55 10.76 1.15 7.46
C TYR A 55 11.95 1.75 8.20
N GLN A 56 11.73 2.13 9.45
CA GLN A 56 12.78 2.68 10.29
C GLN A 56 12.46 2.45 11.76
N GLN A 57 13.34 1.72 12.42
CA GLN A 57 13.28 1.56 13.88
C GLN A 57 11.91 1.10 14.41
N GLY A 58 11.39 0.04 13.83
CA GLY A 58 10.14 -0.54 14.29
C GLY A 58 8.89 0.15 13.77
N LYS A 59 9.04 1.19 12.98
CA LYS A 59 7.90 1.92 12.41
C LYS A 59 7.98 1.87 10.90
N SER A 60 6.83 1.73 10.29
CA SER A 60 6.77 1.67 8.83
C SER A 60 5.69 2.59 8.31
N SER A 61 5.96 3.17 7.16
CA SER A 61 4.96 3.92 6.40
C SER A 61 4.82 3.19 5.07
N ILE A 62 3.62 2.73 4.78
CA ILE A 62 3.38 1.93 3.58
C ILE A 62 2.36 2.62 2.71
N HIS A 63 2.76 2.91 1.47
CA HIS A 63 1.88 3.54 0.50
C HIS A 63 1.28 2.47 -0.40
N PHE A 64 -0.03 2.42 -0.46
CA PHE A 64 -0.75 1.46 -1.29
C PHE A 64 -1.39 2.17 -2.46
N SER A 65 -1.22 1.61 -3.65
CA SER A 65 -1.84 2.14 -4.85
C SER A 65 -2.21 0.97 -5.75
N SER A 66 -3.00 1.25 -6.77
CA SER A 66 -3.36 0.23 -7.75
C SER A 66 -2.25 0.07 -8.77
N ASN A 67 -1.92 -1.17 -9.13
CA ASN A 67 -0.96 -1.40 -10.20
C ASN A 67 -1.64 -1.89 -11.48
N ALA A 68 -2.97 -1.94 -11.48
CA ALA A 68 -3.72 -2.35 -12.66
C ALA A 68 -4.34 -1.12 -13.31
N ARG A 69 -4.22 -1.06 -14.64
CA ARG A 69 -4.62 0.11 -15.38
C ARG A 69 -6.05 0.57 -15.10
N LYS A 70 -6.97 -0.37 -14.97
CA LYS A 70 -8.38 -0.03 -14.79
C LYS A 70 -8.88 -0.22 -13.37
N LYS A 71 -8.00 -0.54 -12.46
CA LYS A 71 -8.41 -0.75 -11.08
C LYS A 71 -8.31 0.55 -10.31
N ILE A 72 -9.39 0.92 -9.66
CA ILE A 72 -9.42 2.06 -8.76
C ILE A 72 -9.53 1.53 -7.35
N LEU A 73 -8.71 2.04 -6.45
CA LEU A 73 -8.78 1.62 -5.05
C LEU A 73 -10.12 1.99 -4.45
N VAL A 74 -10.70 1.07 -3.72
CA VAL A 74 -12.00 1.28 -3.07
C VAL A 74 -11.89 0.93 -1.60
N GLU A 75 -12.96 1.18 -0.86
CA GLU A 75 -12.96 0.95 0.59
C GLU A 75 -12.70 -0.50 0.95
N SER A 76 -13.15 -1.44 0.14
CA SER A 76 -12.90 -2.84 0.44
C SER A 76 -11.41 -3.19 0.37
N ASP A 77 -10.63 -2.47 -0.44
CA ASP A 77 -9.18 -2.68 -0.45
C ASP A 77 -8.58 -2.27 0.87
N LYS A 78 -9.02 -1.14 1.43
CA LYS A 78 -8.58 -0.72 2.75
C LYS A 78 -8.97 -1.73 3.80
N LEU A 79 -10.19 -2.22 3.73
CA LEU A 79 -10.67 -3.17 4.71
C LEU A 79 -9.84 -4.45 4.69
N ASP A 80 -9.50 -4.93 3.50
CA ASP A 80 -8.66 -6.12 3.37
C ASP A 80 -7.31 -5.92 4.06
N ILE A 81 -6.74 -4.73 3.90
CA ILE A 81 -5.45 -4.42 4.51
C ILE A 81 -5.59 -4.29 6.03
N ILE A 82 -6.66 -3.68 6.49
CA ILE A 82 -6.93 -3.56 7.92
C ILE A 82 -7.00 -4.95 8.55
N LEU A 83 -7.72 -5.86 7.92
CA LEU A 83 -7.85 -7.20 8.45
C LEU A 83 -6.51 -7.94 8.44
N LEU A 84 -5.74 -7.76 7.38
CA LEU A 84 -4.42 -8.37 7.29
C LEU A 84 -3.52 -7.91 8.42
N LEU A 85 -3.48 -6.61 8.68
CA LEU A 85 -2.62 -6.06 9.70
C LEU A 85 -3.12 -6.38 11.10
N ARG A 86 -4.42 -6.31 11.30
CA ARG A 86 -5.00 -6.57 12.61
C ARG A 86 -4.72 -8.00 13.07
N ASP A 87 -4.76 -8.94 12.14
CA ASP A 87 -4.56 -10.34 12.45
C ASP A 87 -3.09 -10.75 12.50
N ASN A 88 -2.18 -9.84 12.16
CA ASN A 88 -0.77 -10.16 12.16
C ASN A 88 -0.14 -9.84 13.52
N PRO A 89 0.48 -10.84 14.18
CA PRO A 89 1.01 -10.64 15.52
C PRO A 89 2.19 -9.67 15.61
N LEU A 90 2.83 -9.34 14.49
CA LEU A 90 3.92 -8.39 14.49
C LEU A 90 3.45 -6.95 14.60
N CYS A 91 2.20 -6.68 14.25
CA CYS A 91 1.68 -5.31 14.27
C CYS A 91 1.13 -4.98 15.65
N GLU A 92 1.73 -4.00 16.31
CA GLU A 92 1.23 -3.53 17.59
C GLU A 92 0.07 -2.56 17.41
N SER A 93 0.23 -1.66 16.47
CA SER A 93 -0.81 -0.67 16.17
C SER A 93 -0.60 -0.14 14.77
N PHE A 94 -1.65 0.42 14.20
CA PHE A 94 -1.53 1.04 12.88
C PHE A 94 -2.63 2.08 12.72
N SER A 95 -2.41 2.98 11.75
CA SER A 95 -3.41 3.97 11.36
C SER A 95 -3.43 4.06 9.84
N ILE A 96 -4.59 4.40 9.30
CA ILE A 96 -4.79 4.46 7.85
C ILE A 96 -5.28 5.85 7.47
N SER A 97 -4.69 6.41 6.41
CA SER A 97 -5.10 7.70 5.91
C SER A 97 -6.36 7.58 5.07
N GLN A 98 -6.94 8.72 4.74
CA GLN A 98 -7.99 8.78 3.73
C GLN A 98 -7.36 8.51 2.36
N PHE A 99 -8.21 8.27 1.37
CA PHE A 99 -7.72 8.21 0.01
C PHE A 99 -7.18 9.57 -0.41
N MET A 100 -6.03 9.54 -1.06
CA MET A 100 -5.37 10.73 -1.54
C MET A 100 -5.18 10.61 -3.04
N MET A 101 -5.22 11.74 -3.72
CA MET A 101 -5.07 11.76 -5.17
C MET A 101 -3.67 12.21 -5.54
N TYR A 102 -3.13 11.64 -6.59
CA TYR A 102 -1.87 12.14 -7.13
C TYR A 102 -2.13 13.48 -7.80
N THR A 103 -1.20 14.38 -7.65
CA THR A 103 -1.32 15.71 -8.24
C THR A 103 -0.34 15.89 -9.39
#